data_3349e8f532f0439a520624a2b731ff70
#
_entry.id   3349e8f532f0439a520624a2b731ff70
#
_cell.length_a   1.000
_cell.length_b   1.000
_cell.length_c   1.000
_cell.angle_alpha   90.00
_cell.angle_beta   90.00
_cell.angle_gamma   90.00
#
_symmetry.space_group_name_H-M   'P 1'
#
loop_
_entity.id
_entity.type
_entity.pdbx_description
1 polymer ?
#
loop_
_entity_poly.entity_id
_entity_poly.type
_entity_poly.pdbx_seq_one_letter_code
_entity_poly.pdbx_strand_id
1 'polypeptide(L)'
;LARRRLGASAEVLVRTSPCRMGMRSYMTWNEVPAAPLDPILGVNQKFQADTSAEKVNVSIGAYRTDEGKPMVLSCVKKAEALLLEQSDLNKEYLPQRGDATYVQLCQKMLFGEKSKLLASGVVATAQTLSGTGALRLGAEFMKKFAQGKTVYISNPTWGTHNSIMTQAGVPFSHYRYWNAAGRDLDLAGMLEDIEAAPEGSVIMLHAAAHNPTGVDPTTEQWGEIMAVCKAKKHVCWFDSAYQGFATGDLDIDATAMRAFADEGLPLFVSQSFAKNFGLYGERVGTFSITCDTPEAVKAVMSQLDIIIRNLYSNPPKHGADSVEAVLSPPLRAFADARSDPLFRRKHRQDR
;
A
#
# COMPACT_ATOMS: atom_id res chain seq x y z
N LEU A 1 -27.56 -65.16 -69.87
CA LEU A 1 -28.94 -64.71 -69.64
C LEU A 1 -28.96 -63.64 -68.62
N ALA A 2 -28.93 -62.45 -69.02
CA ALA A 2 -29.96 -61.48 -69.37
C ALA A 2 -30.69 -60.85 -68.15
N ARG A 3 -30.55 -59.65 -68.02
CA ARG A 3 -31.41 -58.42 -67.90
C ARG A 3 -30.91 -57.48 -66.80
N ARG A 4 -30.30 -56.42 -67.17
CA ARG A 4 -30.78 -55.03 -67.31
C ARG A 4 -31.97 -54.70 -66.43
N ARG A 5 -31.77 -53.80 -65.47
CA ARG A 5 -32.72 -52.68 -65.19
C ARG A 5 -31.97 -51.39 -64.90
N LEU A 6 -32.44 -50.41 -65.60
CA LEU A 6 -32.09 -48.99 -65.58
C LEU A 6 -32.64 -48.28 -64.37
N GLY A 7 -31.92 -47.28 -63.89
CA GLY A 7 -32.39 -45.93 -63.68
C GLY A 7 -33.08 -45.62 -62.40
N ALA A 8 -32.40 -44.84 -61.59
CA ALA A 8 -33.04 -43.73 -60.88
C ALA A 8 -31.98 -42.67 -60.65
N SER A 9 -32.13 -41.60 -61.38
CA SER A 9 -31.36 -40.35 -61.16
C SER A 9 -31.74 -39.77 -59.80
N ALA A 10 -30.81 -39.76 -58.89
CA ALA A 10 -30.96 -38.99 -57.63
C ALA A 10 -30.59 -37.55 -57.94
N GLU A 11 -31.58 -36.70 -58.06
CA GLU A 11 -31.40 -35.23 -57.98
C GLU A 11 -30.82 -34.83 -56.57
N VAL A 12 -29.57 -34.42 -56.62
CA VAL A 12 -28.96 -33.82 -55.44
C VAL A 12 -29.55 -32.40 -55.26
N LEU A 13 -30.56 -32.28 -54.41
CA LEU A 13 -31.06 -31.02 -53.98
C LEU A 13 -29.95 -30.38 -53.15
N VAL A 14 -29.15 -29.49 -53.76
CA VAL A 14 -28.28 -28.57 -53.08
C VAL A 14 -29.16 -27.59 -52.32
N ARG A 15 -29.43 -27.89 -51.05
CA ARG A 15 -29.97 -26.92 -50.11
C ARG A 15 -28.90 -25.88 -49.86
N THR A 16 -28.94 -24.77 -50.57
CA THR A 16 -28.23 -23.54 -50.20
C THR A 16 -28.91 -23.01 -48.96
N SER A 17 -28.40 -23.39 -47.81
CA SER A 17 -28.70 -22.66 -46.58
C SER A 17 -28.19 -21.23 -46.75
N PRO A 18 -29.03 -20.20 -46.56
CA PRO A 18 -28.55 -18.85 -46.56
C PRO A 18 -27.53 -18.72 -45.42
N CYS A 19 -26.27 -18.47 -45.80
CA CYS A 19 -25.23 -18.08 -44.86
C CYS A 19 -25.75 -16.78 -44.16
N ARG A 20 -26.37 -16.94 -43.01
CA ARG A 20 -26.56 -15.82 -42.10
C ARG A 20 -25.16 -15.36 -41.73
N MET A 21 -24.66 -14.36 -42.45
CA MET A 21 -23.58 -13.51 -41.95
C MET A 21 -24.11 -12.96 -40.64
N GLY A 22 -23.77 -13.69 -39.56
CA GLY A 22 -24.01 -13.17 -38.22
C GLY A 22 -23.32 -11.82 -38.14
N MET A 23 -24.12 -10.75 -38.09
CA MET A 23 -23.60 -9.45 -37.68
C MET A 23 -22.81 -9.73 -36.42
N ARG A 24 -21.47 -9.63 -36.47
CA ARG A 24 -20.64 -9.59 -35.28
C ARG A 24 -21.17 -8.44 -34.46
N SER A 25 -21.95 -8.75 -33.43
CA SER A 25 -22.39 -7.72 -32.49
C SER A 25 -21.11 -7.13 -31.88
N TYR A 26 -20.89 -5.85 -32.13
CA TYR A 26 -19.83 -5.15 -31.45
C TYR A 26 -20.05 -5.29 -29.97
N MET A 27 -18.96 -5.51 -29.19
CA MET A 27 -19.02 -5.49 -27.74
C MET A 27 -19.56 -4.14 -27.30
N THR A 28 -20.66 -4.14 -26.57
CA THR A 28 -21.27 -2.92 -26.01
C THR A 28 -21.11 -2.91 -24.50
N TRP A 29 -20.99 -1.72 -23.93
CA TRP A 29 -20.82 -1.54 -22.48
C TRP A 29 -22.16 -1.38 -21.76
N ASN A 30 -23.29 -1.59 -22.45
CA ASN A 30 -24.64 -1.37 -21.91
C ASN A 30 -25.01 -2.33 -20.76
N GLU A 31 -24.32 -3.47 -20.67
CA GLU A 31 -24.54 -4.47 -19.63
C GLU A 31 -23.58 -4.36 -18.43
N VAL A 32 -22.69 -3.34 -18.46
CA VAL A 32 -21.78 -3.12 -17.33
C VAL A 32 -22.61 -2.61 -16.14
N PRO A 33 -22.67 -3.35 -15.03
CA PRO A 33 -23.43 -2.92 -13.87
C PRO A 33 -22.79 -1.69 -13.23
N ALA A 34 -23.60 -0.76 -12.77
CA ALA A 34 -23.12 0.36 -11.97
C ALA A 34 -22.51 -0.17 -10.67
N ALA A 35 -21.30 0.27 -10.35
CA ALA A 35 -20.67 -0.05 -9.08
C ALA A 35 -21.39 0.68 -7.92
N PRO A 36 -21.45 0.09 -6.72
CA PRO A 36 -21.90 0.80 -5.54
C PRO A 36 -20.97 1.99 -5.27
N LEU A 37 -21.50 3.03 -4.65
CA LEU A 37 -20.69 4.16 -4.21
C LEU A 37 -19.62 3.69 -3.22
N ASP A 38 -18.40 4.20 -3.38
CA ASP A 38 -17.35 3.98 -2.40
C ASP A 38 -17.82 4.42 -1.00
N PRO A 39 -17.69 3.60 0.04
CA PRO A 39 -18.20 3.90 1.38
C PRO A 39 -17.67 5.23 1.95
N ILE A 40 -16.43 5.60 1.66
CA ILE A 40 -15.80 6.83 2.16
C ILE A 40 -16.16 8.03 1.27
N LEU A 41 -15.99 7.88 -0.06
CA LEU A 41 -16.26 8.96 -1.01
C LEU A 41 -17.76 9.28 -1.09
N GLY A 42 -18.62 8.26 -0.95
CA GLY A 42 -20.08 8.45 -0.88
C GLY A 42 -20.53 9.28 0.34
N VAL A 43 -19.87 9.11 1.50
CA VAL A 43 -20.14 9.96 2.68
C VAL A 43 -19.69 11.40 2.43
N ASN A 44 -18.55 11.60 1.77
CA ASN A 44 -18.10 12.94 1.41
C ASN A 44 -19.07 13.67 0.47
N GLN A 45 -19.68 12.96 -0.50
CA GLN A 45 -20.71 13.53 -1.36
C GLN A 45 -21.95 13.97 -0.55
N LYS A 46 -22.39 13.17 0.42
CA LYS A 46 -23.49 13.53 1.35
C LYS A 46 -23.12 14.76 2.17
N PHE A 47 -21.90 14.83 2.70
CA PHE A 47 -21.41 16.00 3.41
C PHE A 47 -21.43 17.27 2.54
N GLN A 48 -21.04 17.19 1.28
CA GLN A 48 -21.09 18.34 0.35
C GLN A 48 -22.53 18.80 0.08
N ALA A 49 -23.46 17.87 -0.03
CA ALA A 49 -24.88 18.15 -0.27
C ALA A 49 -25.62 18.66 0.97
N ASP A 50 -25.12 18.42 2.18
CA ASP A 50 -25.70 18.93 3.41
C ASP A 50 -25.52 20.45 3.52
N THR A 51 -26.59 21.16 3.86
CA THR A 51 -26.62 22.63 4.01
C THR A 51 -26.44 23.11 5.46
N SER A 52 -26.33 22.18 6.43
CA SER A 52 -26.15 22.53 7.84
C SER A 52 -24.86 23.34 8.05
N ALA A 53 -24.93 24.41 8.83
CA ALA A 53 -23.77 25.19 9.24
C ALA A 53 -22.90 24.45 10.31
N GLU A 54 -23.49 23.47 10.99
CA GLU A 54 -22.81 22.71 12.07
C GLU A 54 -22.16 21.40 11.55
N LYS A 55 -22.21 21.13 10.22
CA LYS A 55 -21.64 19.92 9.66
C LYS A 55 -20.13 19.84 9.82
N VAL A 56 -19.63 18.66 10.19
CA VAL A 56 -18.20 18.36 10.32
C VAL A 56 -17.85 17.23 9.36
N ASN A 57 -16.78 17.41 8.57
CA ASN A 57 -16.30 16.38 7.66
C ASN A 57 -15.23 15.51 8.32
N VAL A 58 -15.59 14.30 8.66
CA VAL A 58 -14.68 13.25 9.17
C VAL A 58 -14.58 12.06 8.20
N SER A 59 -15.10 12.18 6.98
CA SER A 59 -15.15 11.09 5.99
C SER A 59 -13.80 10.80 5.34
N ILE A 60 -12.97 11.84 5.11
CA ILE A 60 -11.65 11.69 4.49
C ILE A 60 -10.59 11.88 5.56
N GLY A 61 -9.78 10.83 5.76
CA GLY A 61 -8.67 10.84 6.72
C GLY A 61 -7.51 11.73 6.24
N ALA A 62 -7.72 13.04 6.25
CA ALA A 62 -6.71 14.06 5.96
C ALA A 62 -6.64 15.06 7.12
N TYR A 63 -5.43 15.47 7.48
CA TYR A 63 -5.24 16.48 8.52
C TYR A 63 -5.88 17.81 8.11
N ARG A 64 -6.61 18.42 9.04
CA ARG A 64 -7.30 19.70 8.85
C ARG A 64 -6.89 20.69 9.91
N THR A 65 -6.84 21.99 9.56
CA THR A 65 -6.70 23.09 10.52
C THR A 65 -7.94 23.19 11.40
N ASP A 66 -7.91 24.05 12.41
CA ASP A 66 -9.06 24.28 13.28
C ASP A 66 -10.27 24.86 12.52
N GLU A 67 -10.02 25.54 11.37
CA GLU A 67 -11.04 26.03 10.45
C GLU A 67 -11.49 24.97 9.41
N GLY A 68 -11.08 23.70 9.59
CA GLY A 68 -11.44 22.59 8.66
C GLY A 68 -10.74 22.63 7.29
N LYS A 69 -9.72 23.47 7.10
CA LYS A 69 -9.00 23.62 5.82
C LYS A 69 -7.87 22.61 5.68
N PRO A 70 -7.53 22.19 4.44
CA PRO A 70 -6.31 21.43 4.19
C PRO A 70 -5.07 22.18 4.69
N MET A 71 -4.12 21.44 5.24
CA MET A 71 -2.85 22.01 5.69
C MET A 71 -1.69 21.40 4.88
N VAL A 72 -0.76 22.27 4.46
CA VAL A 72 0.54 21.86 3.94
C VAL A 72 1.58 22.11 5.02
N LEU A 73 2.37 21.10 5.39
CA LEU A 73 3.39 21.19 6.43
C LEU A 73 4.46 22.23 6.08
N SER A 74 4.99 22.89 7.09
CA SER A 74 5.99 23.93 6.89
C SER A 74 7.29 23.41 6.26
N CYS A 75 7.70 22.17 6.55
CA CYS A 75 8.84 21.53 5.92
C CYS A 75 8.60 21.27 4.42
N VAL A 76 7.37 20.89 4.04
CA VAL A 76 7.00 20.67 2.64
C VAL A 76 7.04 21.98 1.86
N LYS A 77 6.46 23.06 2.40
CA LYS A 77 6.52 24.40 1.76
C LYS A 77 7.96 24.87 1.53
N LYS A 78 8.86 24.62 2.49
CA LYS A 78 10.29 24.94 2.34
C LYS A 78 10.96 24.07 1.28
N ALA A 79 10.62 22.76 1.24
CA ALA A 79 11.15 21.86 0.24
C ALA A 79 10.72 22.28 -1.18
N GLU A 80 9.45 22.59 -1.37
CA GLU A 80 8.93 23.07 -2.67
C GLU A 80 9.61 24.38 -3.10
N ALA A 81 9.84 25.32 -2.19
CA ALA A 81 10.57 26.56 -2.49
C ALA A 81 12.01 26.26 -2.94
N LEU A 82 12.72 25.38 -2.24
CA LEU A 82 14.07 24.97 -2.64
C LEU A 82 14.11 24.27 -4.00
N LEU A 83 13.11 23.44 -4.30
CA LEU A 83 13.00 22.78 -5.61
C LEU A 83 12.83 23.79 -6.74
N LEU A 84 12.02 24.84 -6.53
CA LEU A 84 11.81 25.89 -7.53
C LEU A 84 13.05 26.75 -7.80
N GLU A 85 13.97 26.85 -6.85
CA GLU A 85 15.25 27.57 -7.00
C GLU A 85 16.32 26.77 -7.78
N GLN A 86 16.11 25.46 -8.02
CA GLN A 86 17.04 24.61 -8.76
C GLN A 86 17.05 24.98 -10.24
N SER A 87 18.22 25.31 -10.78
CA SER A 87 18.39 25.71 -12.18
C SER A 87 18.24 24.57 -13.19
N ASP A 88 18.36 23.31 -12.72
CA ASP A 88 18.29 22.08 -13.51
C ASP A 88 16.97 21.32 -13.33
N LEU A 89 15.97 21.93 -12.70
CA LEU A 89 14.65 21.34 -12.52
C LEU A 89 14.06 20.89 -13.87
N ASN A 90 13.76 19.61 -14.00
CA ASN A 90 13.21 19.02 -15.21
C ASN A 90 12.02 18.10 -14.92
N LYS A 91 11.35 17.64 -15.98
CA LYS A 91 10.19 16.75 -15.93
C LYS A 91 10.48 15.39 -16.61
N GLU A 92 11.75 15.00 -16.70
CA GLU A 92 12.14 13.71 -17.27
C GLU A 92 11.61 12.54 -16.43
N TYR A 93 11.43 11.40 -17.08
CA TYR A 93 11.01 10.18 -16.41
C TYR A 93 12.03 9.70 -15.38
N LEU A 94 11.55 9.33 -14.20
CA LEU A 94 12.36 8.56 -13.25
C LEU A 94 12.54 7.11 -13.75
N PRO A 95 13.59 6.40 -13.31
CA PRO A 95 13.65 4.94 -13.46
C PRO A 95 12.40 4.26 -12.86
N GLN A 96 12.07 3.03 -13.29
CA GLN A 96 10.92 2.29 -12.77
C GLN A 96 10.92 2.19 -11.24
N ARG A 97 12.08 1.99 -10.65
CA ARG A 97 12.24 1.89 -9.19
C ARG A 97 12.28 3.22 -8.44
N GLY A 98 12.19 4.33 -9.16
CA GLY A 98 12.27 5.68 -8.61
C GLY A 98 13.70 6.22 -8.54
N ASP A 99 13.85 7.42 -7.97
CA ASP A 99 15.16 8.03 -7.72
C ASP A 99 15.94 7.29 -6.64
N ALA A 100 17.25 7.11 -6.85
CA ALA A 100 18.10 6.33 -5.95
C ALA A 100 18.29 7.02 -4.59
N THR A 101 18.43 8.34 -4.57
CA THR A 101 18.59 9.14 -3.35
C THR A 101 17.32 9.12 -2.52
N TYR A 102 16.18 9.35 -3.18
CA TYR A 102 14.86 9.22 -2.56
C TYR A 102 14.67 7.85 -1.90
N VAL A 103 14.94 6.76 -2.66
CA VAL A 103 14.80 5.39 -2.16
C VAL A 103 15.71 5.16 -0.94
N GLN A 104 16.95 5.60 -0.98
CA GLN A 104 17.90 5.46 0.13
C GLN A 104 17.43 6.22 1.38
N LEU A 105 16.93 7.45 1.23
CA LEU A 105 16.42 8.24 2.33
C LEU A 105 15.16 7.60 2.96
N CYS A 106 14.26 7.06 2.13
CA CYS A 106 13.09 6.30 2.58
C CYS A 106 13.50 5.05 3.38
N GLN A 107 14.48 4.29 2.89
CA GLN A 107 15.04 3.14 3.62
C GLN A 107 15.60 3.56 4.99
N LYS A 108 16.36 4.65 5.05
CA LYS A 108 16.91 5.17 6.31
C LYS A 108 15.81 5.62 7.27
N MET A 109 14.73 6.22 6.76
CA MET A 109 13.59 6.60 7.58
C MET A 109 12.89 5.36 8.16
N LEU A 110 12.68 4.31 7.38
CA LEU A 110 12.05 3.06 7.82
C LEU A 110 12.93 2.30 8.81
N PHE A 111 14.11 1.88 8.36
CA PHE A 111 14.95 0.92 9.07
C PHE A 111 15.94 1.57 10.04
N GLY A 112 16.10 2.90 9.99
CA GLY A 112 17.10 3.63 10.76
C GLY A 112 18.45 3.71 10.07
N GLU A 113 19.21 4.78 10.33
CA GLU A 113 20.49 5.04 9.67
C GLU A 113 21.57 3.99 9.98
N LYS A 114 21.48 3.35 11.16
CA LYS A 114 22.44 2.35 11.64
C LYS A 114 21.96 0.92 11.39
N SER A 115 20.94 0.73 10.56
CA SER A 115 20.36 -0.59 10.27
C SER A 115 21.40 -1.53 9.65
N LYS A 116 21.56 -2.71 10.24
CA LYS A 116 22.43 -3.78 9.71
C LYS A 116 21.94 -4.29 8.36
N LEU A 117 20.61 -4.33 8.13
CA LEU A 117 20.03 -4.73 6.84
C LEU A 117 20.43 -3.79 5.73
N LEU A 118 20.42 -2.45 5.99
CA LEU A 118 20.85 -1.46 5.01
C LEU A 118 22.37 -1.57 4.74
N ALA A 119 23.16 -1.72 5.81
CA ALA A 119 24.61 -1.89 5.69
C ALA A 119 25.01 -3.14 4.91
N SER A 120 24.23 -4.22 5.01
CA SER A 120 24.46 -5.47 4.27
C SER A 120 23.91 -5.45 2.84
N GLY A 121 23.17 -4.41 2.43
CA GLY A 121 22.60 -4.29 1.08
C GLY A 121 21.51 -5.34 0.78
N VAL A 122 20.78 -5.80 1.78
CA VAL A 122 19.77 -6.86 1.66
C VAL A 122 18.32 -6.35 1.63
N VAL A 123 18.11 -5.07 1.32
CA VAL A 123 16.77 -4.47 1.20
C VAL A 123 16.51 -4.02 -0.22
N ALA A 124 15.56 -4.68 -0.89
CA ALA A 124 15.03 -4.26 -2.19
C ALA A 124 13.93 -3.22 -1.96
N THR A 125 14.05 -2.03 -2.55
CA THR A 125 13.05 -0.94 -2.40
C THR A 125 12.79 -0.27 -3.72
N ALA A 126 11.51 -0.01 -4.02
CA ALA A 126 11.08 0.77 -5.17
C ALA A 126 10.07 1.84 -4.76
N GLN A 127 10.11 2.98 -5.44
CA GLN A 127 9.10 4.04 -5.33
C GLN A 127 7.76 3.56 -5.86
N THR A 128 6.68 3.98 -5.20
CA THR A 128 5.31 3.58 -5.53
C THR A 128 4.33 4.75 -5.53
N LEU A 129 3.13 4.49 -6.07
CA LEU A 129 2.00 5.44 -6.03
C LEU A 129 1.38 5.45 -4.62
N SER A 130 2.13 5.99 -3.63
CA SER A 130 1.76 6.01 -2.21
C SER A 130 1.61 4.59 -1.63
N GLY A 131 1.04 4.47 -0.42
CA GLY A 131 0.80 3.18 0.24
C GLY A 131 -0.12 2.25 -0.54
N THR A 132 -1.15 2.78 -1.19
CA THR A 132 -2.04 1.98 -2.05
C THR A 132 -1.27 1.30 -3.19
N GLY A 133 -0.40 2.05 -3.87
CA GLY A 133 0.47 1.50 -4.92
C GLY A 133 1.49 0.51 -4.37
N ALA A 134 2.02 0.75 -3.15
CA ALA A 134 2.94 -0.17 -2.48
C ALA A 134 2.27 -1.51 -2.15
N LEU A 135 1.08 -1.48 -1.58
CA LEU A 135 0.27 -2.67 -1.30
C LEU A 135 -0.08 -3.43 -2.58
N ARG A 136 -0.47 -2.70 -3.65
CA ARG A 136 -0.77 -3.32 -4.93
C ARG A 136 0.47 -3.97 -5.55
N LEU A 137 1.62 -3.30 -5.54
CA LEU A 137 2.89 -3.85 -6.04
C LEU A 137 3.29 -5.11 -5.27
N GLY A 138 3.15 -5.08 -3.93
CA GLY A 138 3.40 -6.25 -3.08
C GLY A 138 2.44 -7.41 -3.38
N ALA A 139 1.17 -7.14 -3.60
CA ALA A 139 0.18 -8.16 -3.95
C ALA A 139 0.47 -8.80 -5.32
N GLU A 140 0.87 -8.01 -6.33
CA GLU A 140 1.30 -8.54 -7.63
C GLU A 140 2.58 -9.39 -7.52
N PHE A 141 3.53 -8.95 -6.69
CA PHE A 141 4.73 -9.73 -6.40
C PHE A 141 4.38 -11.05 -5.74
N MET A 142 3.52 -11.06 -4.71
CA MET A 142 3.05 -12.27 -4.04
C MET A 142 2.34 -13.22 -5.01
N LYS A 143 1.43 -12.72 -5.83
CA LYS A 143 0.72 -13.55 -6.81
C LYS A 143 1.68 -14.30 -7.72
N LYS A 144 2.80 -13.66 -8.08
CA LYS A 144 3.79 -14.23 -9.00
C LYS A 144 4.76 -15.19 -8.33
N PHE A 145 5.23 -14.86 -7.10
CA PHE A 145 6.35 -15.53 -6.45
C PHE A 145 6.01 -16.24 -5.14
N ALA A 146 4.81 -16.03 -4.58
CA ALA A 146 4.35 -16.67 -3.35
C ALA A 146 2.99 -17.35 -3.56
N GLN A 147 2.84 -18.07 -4.68
CA GLN A 147 1.60 -18.76 -5.02
C GLN A 147 1.14 -19.72 -3.91
N GLY A 148 -0.16 -19.68 -3.60
CA GLY A 148 -0.75 -20.50 -2.54
C GLY A 148 -0.54 -19.98 -1.12
N LYS A 149 0.23 -18.91 -0.92
CA LYS A 149 0.33 -18.25 0.39
C LYS A 149 -0.84 -17.32 0.63
N THR A 150 -1.39 -17.36 1.83
CA THR A 150 -2.52 -16.52 2.27
C THR A 150 -2.00 -15.31 3.04
N VAL A 151 -2.57 -14.15 2.79
CA VAL A 151 -2.34 -12.94 3.59
C VAL A 151 -3.38 -12.86 4.71
N TYR A 152 -2.94 -12.81 5.95
CA TYR A 152 -3.78 -12.62 7.11
C TYR A 152 -3.81 -11.14 7.48
N ILE A 153 -4.99 -10.55 7.54
CA ILE A 153 -5.24 -9.11 7.69
C ILE A 153 -6.05 -8.89 8.96
N SER A 154 -5.78 -7.82 9.70
CA SER A 154 -6.52 -7.49 10.93
C SER A 154 -8.02 -7.32 10.68
N ASN A 155 -8.83 -7.68 11.66
CA ASN A 155 -10.27 -7.38 11.67
C ASN A 155 -10.62 -6.56 12.92
N PRO A 156 -11.04 -5.27 12.74
CA PRO A 156 -11.18 -4.54 11.48
C PRO A 156 -9.85 -4.13 10.85
N THR A 157 -9.91 -3.63 9.61
CA THR A 157 -8.76 -3.09 8.88
C THR A 157 -9.19 -1.93 7.98
N TRP A 158 -8.23 -1.24 7.37
CA TRP A 158 -8.54 -0.33 6.27
C TRP A 158 -9.13 -1.10 5.09
N GLY A 159 -10.39 -0.81 4.75
CA GLY A 159 -11.16 -1.63 3.80
C GLY A 159 -10.49 -1.87 2.44
N THR A 160 -9.58 -0.98 2.02
CA THR A 160 -8.84 -1.11 0.76
C THR A 160 -7.85 -2.28 0.77
N HIS A 161 -7.37 -2.77 1.92
CA HIS A 161 -6.54 -3.98 2.00
C HIS A 161 -7.23 -5.17 1.34
N ASN A 162 -8.48 -5.44 1.74
CA ASN A 162 -9.28 -6.54 1.18
C ASN A 162 -9.49 -6.38 -0.33
N SER A 163 -9.81 -5.16 -0.77
CA SER A 163 -10.04 -4.87 -2.19
C SER A 163 -8.78 -5.08 -3.03
N ILE A 164 -7.61 -4.67 -2.54
CA ILE A 164 -6.33 -4.87 -3.23
C ILE A 164 -6.03 -6.35 -3.38
N MET A 165 -6.18 -7.16 -2.32
CA MET A 165 -5.93 -8.60 -2.38
C MET A 165 -6.90 -9.28 -3.35
N THR A 166 -8.20 -8.94 -3.26
CA THR A 166 -9.22 -9.44 -4.19
C THR A 166 -8.87 -9.14 -5.65
N GLN A 167 -8.56 -7.88 -5.96
CA GLN A 167 -8.26 -7.44 -7.32
C GLN A 167 -6.93 -7.99 -7.86
N ALA A 168 -5.97 -8.24 -6.99
CA ALA A 168 -4.72 -8.92 -7.36
C ALA A 168 -4.91 -10.44 -7.50
N GLY A 169 -6.01 -11.00 -6.99
CA GLY A 169 -6.24 -12.45 -6.93
C GLY A 169 -5.29 -13.16 -5.97
N VAL A 170 -4.95 -12.50 -4.86
CA VAL A 170 -4.17 -13.05 -3.74
C VAL A 170 -5.14 -13.54 -2.67
N PRO A 171 -5.04 -14.80 -2.22
CA PRO A 171 -5.89 -15.30 -1.14
C PRO A 171 -5.60 -14.53 0.16
N PHE A 172 -6.65 -14.18 0.88
CA PHE A 172 -6.52 -13.54 2.18
C PHE A 172 -7.55 -14.07 3.18
N SER A 173 -7.25 -13.92 4.46
CA SER A 173 -8.12 -14.21 5.60
C SER A 173 -7.93 -13.13 6.64
N HIS A 174 -8.65 -13.23 7.76
CA HIS A 174 -8.57 -12.23 8.82
C HIS A 174 -8.11 -12.87 10.12
N TYR A 175 -7.43 -12.06 10.96
CA TYR A 175 -7.16 -12.36 12.36
C TYR A 175 -7.88 -11.36 13.27
N ARG A 176 -8.26 -11.76 14.47
CA ARG A 176 -8.88 -10.90 15.49
C ARG A 176 -7.90 -9.82 15.91
N TYR A 177 -8.38 -8.61 16.04
CA TYR A 177 -7.56 -7.47 16.45
C TYR A 177 -8.24 -6.60 17.50
N TRP A 178 -9.56 -6.44 17.42
CA TRP A 178 -10.31 -5.48 18.21
C TRP A 178 -11.23 -6.14 19.21
N ASN A 179 -11.04 -5.82 20.49
CA ASN A 179 -11.97 -6.15 21.56
C ASN A 179 -12.97 -5.00 21.74
N ALA A 180 -14.21 -5.18 21.25
CA ALA A 180 -15.24 -4.15 21.31
C ALA A 180 -15.71 -3.84 22.75
N ALA A 181 -15.64 -4.79 23.67
CA ALA A 181 -16.06 -4.63 25.06
C ALA A 181 -15.06 -3.80 25.87
N GLY A 182 -13.76 -4.10 25.70
CA GLY A 182 -12.67 -3.38 26.35
C GLY A 182 -12.26 -2.10 25.61
N ARG A 183 -12.62 -1.97 24.34
CA ARG A 183 -12.12 -0.92 23.42
C ARG A 183 -10.59 -0.93 23.32
N ASP A 184 -10.01 -2.10 23.25
CA ASP A 184 -8.58 -2.34 23.25
C ASP A 184 -8.20 -3.44 22.24
N LEU A 185 -6.92 -3.83 22.25
CA LEU A 185 -6.41 -4.92 21.42
C LEU A 185 -6.87 -6.27 21.95
N ASP A 186 -7.46 -7.10 21.10
CA ASP A 186 -7.68 -8.54 21.39
C ASP A 186 -6.37 -9.32 21.13
N LEU A 187 -5.39 -9.10 22.01
CA LEU A 187 -4.08 -9.76 21.85
C LEU A 187 -4.19 -11.27 21.84
N ALA A 188 -4.98 -11.84 22.77
CA ALA A 188 -5.13 -13.29 22.87
C ALA A 188 -5.72 -13.89 21.59
N GLY A 189 -6.80 -13.27 21.07
CA GLY A 189 -7.41 -13.68 19.80
C GLY A 189 -6.47 -13.49 18.61
N MET A 190 -5.71 -12.39 18.58
CA MET A 190 -4.72 -12.14 17.54
C MET A 190 -3.63 -13.20 17.50
N LEU A 191 -3.04 -13.53 18.65
CA LEU A 191 -1.98 -14.54 18.75
C LEU A 191 -2.49 -15.93 18.36
N GLU A 192 -3.68 -16.32 18.84
CA GLU A 192 -4.31 -17.61 18.49
C GLU A 192 -4.53 -17.74 16.98
N ASP A 193 -5.06 -16.70 16.34
CA ASP A 193 -5.34 -16.73 14.90
C ASP A 193 -4.05 -16.73 14.06
N ILE A 194 -3.01 -15.98 14.47
CA ILE A 194 -1.71 -15.96 13.80
C ILE A 194 -1.00 -17.33 13.97
N GLU A 195 -1.10 -17.93 15.15
CA GLU A 195 -0.54 -19.27 15.40
C GLU A 195 -1.27 -20.36 14.59
N ALA A 196 -2.60 -20.25 14.46
CA ALA A 196 -3.41 -21.16 13.65
C ALA A 196 -3.14 -21.04 12.14
N ALA A 197 -2.63 -19.91 11.68
CA ALA A 197 -2.29 -19.71 10.27
C ALA A 197 -1.25 -20.73 9.79
N PRO A 198 -1.35 -21.26 8.56
CA PRO A 198 -0.37 -22.18 7.98
C PRO A 198 1.05 -21.59 8.02
N GLU A 199 2.05 -22.44 8.29
CA GLU A 199 3.46 -22.02 8.33
C GLU A 199 3.86 -21.26 7.06
N GLY A 200 4.58 -20.16 7.23
CA GLY A 200 5.04 -19.31 6.12
C GLY A 200 3.93 -18.50 5.46
N SER A 201 2.79 -18.29 6.12
CA SER A 201 1.77 -17.31 5.70
C SER A 201 2.32 -15.88 5.77
N VAL A 202 1.60 -14.93 5.19
CA VAL A 202 1.94 -13.51 5.29
C VAL A 202 1.02 -12.83 6.28
N ILE A 203 1.57 -12.19 7.30
CA ILE A 203 0.81 -11.46 8.32
C ILE A 203 0.93 -9.96 8.05
N MET A 204 -0.18 -9.33 7.67
CA MET A 204 -0.23 -7.88 7.43
C MET A 204 -0.48 -7.16 8.75
N LEU A 205 0.43 -6.23 9.07
CA LEU A 205 0.47 -5.49 10.32
C LEU A 205 0.48 -3.99 10.02
N HIS A 206 -0.21 -3.18 10.82
CA HIS A 206 -0.06 -1.73 10.76
C HIS A 206 1.12 -1.34 11.65
N ALA A 207 2.08 -0.59 11.10
CA ALA A 207 3.32 -0.25 11.82
C ALA A 207 3.07 0.67 13.03
N ALA A 208 2.13 1.61 12.89
CA ALA A 208 1.67 2.54 13.92
C ALA A 208 0.32 3.14 13.52
N ALA A 209 -0.47 3.61 14.49
CA ALA A 209 -1.79 4.22 14.31
C ALA A 209 -2.73 3.32 13.50
N HIS A 210 -3.02 2.14 14.04
CA HIS A 210 -3.86 1.13 13.38
C HIS A 210 -5.18 1.70 12.87
N ASN A 211 -5.44 1.56 11.59
CA ASN A 211 -6.67 2.03 10.94
C ASN A 211 -7.69 0.88 10.80
N PRO A 212 -8.89 0.95 11.43
CA PRO A 212 -9.54 2.17 11.94
C PRO A 212 -9.51 2.36 13.45
N THR A 213 -8.91 1.45 14.24
CA THR A 213 -9.12 1.42 15.70
C THR A 213 -8.35 2.50 16.46
N GLY A 214 -7.21 2.97 15.93
CA GLY A 214 -6.31 3.87 16.63
C GLY A 214 -5.60 3.21 17.83
N VAL A 215 -5.72 1.89 17.99
CA VAL A 215 -5.08 1.12 19.07
C VAL A 215 -3.90 0.35 18.51
N ASP A 216 -2.73 0.55 19.07
CA ASP A 216 -1.51 -0.15 18.70
C ASP A 216 -1.07 -1.09 19.83
N PRO A 217 -0.41 -2.21 19.53
CA PRO A 217 0.21 -3.07 20.54
C PRO A 217 1.30 -2.32 21.33
N THR A 218 1.44 -2.64 22.62
CA THR A 218 2.59 -2.17 23.41
C THR A 218 3.90 -2.83 22.94
N THR A 219 5.03 -2.37 23.43
CA THR A 219 6.34 -2.96 23.11
C THR A 219 6.39 -4.45 23.49
N GLU A 220 5.83 -4.81 24.63
CA GLU A 220 5.77 -6.20 25.12
C GLU A 220 4.87 -7.05 24.21
N GLN A 221 3.70 -6.52 23.85
CA GLN A 221 2.75 -7.19 22.96
C GLN A 221 3.33 -7.37 21.54
N TRP A 222 4.08 -6.38 21.04
CA TRP A 222 4.84 -6.54 19.80
C TRP A 222 5.86 -7.68 19.88
N GLY A 223 6.50 -7.85 21.04
CA GLY A 223 7.39 -8.98 21.30
C GLY A 223 6.69 -10.34 21.22
N GLU A 224 5.48 -10.46 21.77
CA GLU A 224 4.67 -11.69 21.70
C GLU A 224 4.23 -11.99 20.26
N ILE A 225 3.74 -10.97 19.52
CA ILE A 225 3.35 -11.11 18.11
C ILE A 225 4.56 -11.56 17.27
N MET A 226 5.71 -10.94 17.48
CA MET A 226 6.96 -11.29 16.80
C MET A 226 7.39 -12.73 17.08
N ALA A 227 7.28 -13.20 18.32
CA ALA A 227 7.65 -14.55 18.71
C ALA A 227 6.81 -15.60 17.98
N VAL A 228 5.49 -15.39 17.86
CA VAL A 228 4.59 -16.27 17.10
C VAL A 228 4.93 -16.24 15.61
N CYS A 229 5.11 -15.05 15.03
CA CYS A 229 5.48 -14.92 13.63
C CYS A 229 6.81 -15.63 13.32
N LYS A 230 7.80 -15.51 14.19
CA LYS A 230 9.11 -16.19 14.06
C LYS A 230 8.97 -17.71 14.16
N ALA A 231 8.24 -18.22 15.16
CA ALA A 231 8.01 -19.65 15.36
C ALA A 231 7.31 -20.29 14.14
N LYS A 232 6.38 -19.58 13.53
CA LYS A 232 5.61 -20.03 12.36
C LYS A 232 6.26 -19.67 11.02
N LYS A 233 7.45 -19.07 11.03
CA LYS A 233 8.19 -18.62 9.84
C LYS A 233 7.34 -17.72 8.92
N HIS A 234 6.48 -16.90 9.49
CA HIS A 234 5.64 -15.97 8.74
C HIS A 234 6.46 -14.85 8.12
N VAL A 235 6.02 -14.38 6.95
CA VAL A 235 6.46 -13.10 6.37
C VAL A 235 5.61 -12.00 6.99
N CYS A 236 6.24 -10.97 7.57
CA CYS A 236 5.51 -9.85 8.18
C CYS A 236 5.41 -8.70 7.19
N TRP A 237 4.17 -8.31 6.83
CA TRP A 237 3.92 -7.21 5.90
C TRP A 237 3.43 -5.98 6.64
N PHE A 238 4.33 -5.03 6.87
CA PHE A 238 3.98 -3.78 7.53
C PHE A 238 3.39 -2.75 6.55
N ASP A 239 2.20 -2.22 6.89
CA ASP A 239 1.67 -0.99 6.31
C ASP A 239 2.07 0.19 7.18
N SER A 240 2.89 1.10 6.64
CA SER A 240 3.48 2.25 7.33
C SER A 240 2.99 3.55 6.70
N ALA A 241 1.78 3.98 7.06
CA ALA A 241 1.19 5.23 6.56
C ALA A 241 1.34 6.41 7.53
N TYR A 242 1.63 6.16 8.81
CA TYR A 242 1.52 7.14 9.88
C TYR A 242 2.81 7.34 10.68
N GLN A 243 3.96 6.87 10.19
CA GLN A 243 5.25 7.03 10.86
C GLN A 243 5.54 8.52 11.15
N GLY A 244 5.71 8.86 12.43
CA GLY A 244 5.85 10.21 12.92
C GLY A 244 4.54 10.90 13.33
N PHE A 245 3.37 10.31 13.04
CA PHE A 245 2.06 10.85 13.39
C PHE A 245 1.45 10.24 14.65
N ALA A 246 1.74 8.96 14.95
CA ALA A 246 1.17 8.30 16.11
C ALA A 246 1.70 8.92 17.42
N THR A 247 3.01 9.04 17.57
CA THR A 247 3.66 9.63 18.76
C THR A 247 4.24 11.02 18.51
N GLY A 248 4.36 11.45 17.26
CA GLY A 248 5.07 12.63 16.82
C GLY A 248 6.59 12.41 16.69
N ASP A 249 7.06 11.16 16.75
CA ASP A 249 8.46 10.77 16.65
C ASP A 249 8.62 9.67 15.58
N LEU A 250 9.44 9.94 14.57
CA LEU A 250 9.68 9.02 13.46
C LEU A 250 10.31 7.70 13.92
N ASP A 251 11.19 7.75 14.92
CA ASP A 251 11.92 6.57 15.38
C ASP A 251 11.07 5.72 16.31
N ILE A 252 10.28 6.35 17.20
CA ILE A 252 9.36 5.63 18.09
C ILE A 252 8.31 4.88 17.27
N ASP A 253 7.70 5.52 16.27
CA ASP A 253 6.66 4.89 15.42
C ASP A 253 7.20 3.78 14.53
N ALA A 254 8.52 3.71 14.32
CA ALA A 254 9.17 2.62 13.56
C ALA A 254 9.68 1.48 14.45
N THR A 255 9.60 1.58 15.78
CA THR A 255 10.25 0.65 16.71
C THR A 255 9.81 -0.80 16.50
N ALA A 256 8.50 -1.05 16.34
CA ALA A 256 7.97 -2.40 16.13
C ALA A 256 8.55 -3.04 14.85
N MET A 257 8.44 -2.36 13.72
CA MET A 257 8.95 -2.85 12.44
C MET A 257 10.47 -3.09 12.49
N ARG A 258 11.24 -2.18 13.12
CA ARG A 258 12.69 -2.32 13.27
C ARG A 258 13.06 -3.51 14.15
N ALA A 259 12.30 -3.77 15.22
CA ALA A 259 12.52 -4.95 16.06
C ALA A 259 12.37 -6.25 15.27
N PHE A 260 11.32 -6.36 14.43
CA PHE A 260 11.14 -7.51 13.55
C PHE A 260 12.28 -7.66 12.53
N ALA A 261 12.77 -6.53 12.00
CA ALA A 261 13.91 -6.50 11.09
C ALA A 261 15.20 -6.95 11.77
N ASP A 262 15.48 -6.48 12.98
CA ASP A 262 16.68 -6.81 13.76
C ASP A 262 16.70 -8.28 14.22
N GLU A 263 15.51 -8.86 14.44
CA GLU A 263 15.33 -10.29 14.71
C GLU A 263 15.42 -11.20 13.47
N GLY A 264 15.61 -10.59 12.29
CA GLY A 264 15.80 -11.31 11.02
C GLY A 264 14.54 -11.93 10.45
N LEU A 265 13.33 -11.43 10.78
CA LEU A 265 12.12 -11.88 10.13
C LEU A 265 12.06 -11.35 8.70
N PRO A 266 11.54 -12.14 7.73
CA PRO A 266 11.32 -11.65 6.38
C PRO A 266 10.22 -10.61 6.37
N LEU A 267 10.51 -9.42 5.80
CA LEU A 267 9.59 -8.28 5.80
C LEU A 267 9.19 -7.84 4.39
N PHE A 268 7.92 -7.49 4.27
CA PHE A 268 7.40 -6.55 3.29
C PHE A 268 7.03 -5.26 4.02
N VAL A 269 7.36 -4.11 3.44
CA VAL A 269 6.97 -2.81 4.02
C VAL A 269 6.37 -1.94 2.93
N SER A 270 5.10 -1.56 3.13
CA SER A 270 4.40 -0.58 2.31
C SER A 270 4.42 0.77 3.01
N GLN A 271 5.19 1.73 2.48
CA GLN A 271 5.34 3.07 3.05
C GLN A 271 4.53 4.10 2.27
N SER A 272 3.93 5.05 2.99
CA SER A 272 3.18 6.15 2.39
C SER A 272 3.60 7.48 3.00
N PHE A 273 3.76 8.49 2.15
CA PHE A 273 3.96 9.89 2.55
C PHE A 273 2.68 10.73 2.44
N ALA A 274 1.53 10.08 2.19
CA ALA A 274 0.26 10.77 2.09
C ALA A 274 -0.14 11.45 3.41
N LYS A 275 0.09 10.78 4.55
CA LYS A 275 -0.33 11.27 5.87
C LYS A 275 0.79 12.01 6.57
N ASN A 276 1.90 11.36 6.82
CA ASN A 276 3.00 11.87 7.64
C ASN A 276 3.68 13.14 7.06
N PHE A 277 3.69 13.32 5.75
CA PHE A 277 4.17 14.56 5.10
C PHE A 277 3.02 15.39 4.52
N GLY A 278 1.77 14.96 4.67
CA GLY A 278 0.61 15.69 4.13
C GLY A 278 0.58 15.73 2.60
N LEU A 279 1.27 14.82 1.92
CA LEU A 279 1.42 14.75 0.46
C LEU A 279 0.31 13.90 -0.18
N TYR A 280 -0.92 14.08 0.26
CA TYR A 280 -2.08 13.27 -0.15
C TYR A 280 -2.25 13.17 -1.67
N GLY A 281 -2.10 14.29 -2.37
CA GLY A 281 -2.28 14.42 -3.82
C GLY A 281 -1.07 13.97 -4.64
N GLU A 282 0.13 13.97 -4.06
CA GLU A 282 1.38 13.68 -4.76
C GLU A 282 1.59 12.21 -5.06
N ARG A 283 0.85 11.32 -4.40
CA ARG A 283 0.90 9.87 -4.61
C ARG A 283 2.32 9.30 -4.51
N VAL A 284 2.99 9.53 -3.40
CA VAL A 284 4.38 9.15 -3.15
C VAL A 284 4.52 8.20 -1.97
N GLY A 285 5.34 7.16 -2.13
CA GLY A 285 5.60 6.12 -1.15
C GLY A 285 6.65 5.14 -1.65
N THR A 286 6.88 4.05 -0.91
CA THR A 286 7.80 2.97 -1.29
C THR A 286 7.23 1.60 -0.95
N PHE A 287 7.71 0.58 -1.66
CA PHE A 287 7.56 -0.82 -1.29
C PHE A 287 8.93 -1.43 -1.08
N SER A 288 9.15 -2.05 0.09
CA SER A 288 10.42 -2.67 0.45
C SER A 288 10.25 -4.16 0.75
N ILE A 289 11.25 -4.95 0.38
CA ILE A 289 11.36 -6.39 0.67
C ILE A 289 12.74 -6.64 1.28
N THR A 290 12.81 -7.31 2.44
CA THR A 290 14.06 -7.82 2.96
C THR A 290 14.42 -9.14 2.27
N CYS A 291 15.69 -9.31 1.92
CA CYS A 291 16.23 -10.47 1.22
C CYS A 291 17.36 -11.11 2.04
N ASP A 292 17.72 -12.34 1.72
CA ASP A 292 18.80 -13.03 2.42
C ASP A 292 20.19 -12.60 1.92
N THR A 293 20.31 -12.18 0.66
CA THR A 293 21.58 -11.81 0.04
C THR A 293 21.43 -10.61 -0.90
N PRO A 294 22.51 -9.86 -1.17
CA PRO A 294 22.50 -8.79 -2.18
C PRO A 294 22.18 -9.28 -3.60
N GLU A 295 22.47 -10.54 -3.93
CA GLU A 295 22.12 -11.16 -5.21
C GLU A 295 20.60 -11.36 -5.31
N ALA A 296 19.96 -11.79 -4.22
CA ALA A 296 18.50 -11.88 -4.15
C ALA A 296 17.85 -10.50 -4.31
N VAL A 297 18.44 -9.44 -3.75
CA VAL A 297 17.97 -8.04 -3.98
C VAL A 297 17.96 -7.69 -5.47
N LYS A 298 19.04 -8.01 -6.21
CA LYS A 298 19.10 -7.75 -7.66
C LYS A 298 18.01 -8.50 -8.41
N ALA A 299 17.77 -9.76 -8.07
CA ALA A 299 16.72 -10.58 -8.68
C ALA A 299 15.31 -10.02 -8.37
N VAL A 300 15.04 -9.71 -7.09
CA VAL A 300 13.77 -9.10 -6.65
C VAL A 300 13.54 -7.77 -7.38
N MET A 301 14.53 -6.88 -7.38
CA MET A 301 14.41 -5.58 -8.06
C MET A 301 14.12 -5.72 -9.55
N SER A 302 14.75 -6.67 -10.24
CA SER A 302 14.48 -6.90 -11.67
C SER A 302 13.03 -7.33 -11.94
N GLN A 303 12.40 -8.07 -11.00
CA GLN A 303 11.00 -8.47 -11.11
C GLN A 303 10.05 -7.32 -10.74
N LEU A 304 10.40 -6.52 -9.74
CA LEU A 304 9.65 -5.31 -9.41
C LEU A 304 9.63 -4.31 -10.58
N ASP A 305 10.76 -4.13 -11.29
CA ASP A 305 10.82 -3.29 -12.49
C ASP A 305 9.80 -3.72 -13.56
N ILE A 306 9.67 -5.03 -13.81
CA ILE A 306 8.69 -5.58 -14.76
C ILE A 306 7.26 -5.31 -14.28
N ILE A 307 6.96 -5.53 -13.00
CA ILE A 307 5.62 -5.30 -12.45
C ILE A 307 5.28 -3.81 -12.51
N ILE A 308 6.19 -2.94 -12.07
CA ILE A 308 6.04 -1.49 -12.11
C ILE A 308 5.79 -1.01 -13.55
N ARG A 309 6.59 -1.52 -14.52
CA ARG A 309 6.42 -1.16 -15.93
C ARG A 309 5.01 -1.43 -16.43
N ASN A 310 4.40 -2.51 -15.98
CA ASN A 310 3.05 -2.90 -16.39
C ASN A 310 1.95 -2.16 -15.60
N LEU A 311 2.20 -1.75 -14.36
CA LEU A 311 1.21 -1.06 -13.53
C LEU A 311 1.10 0.43 -13.86
N TYR A 312 2.23 1.13 -13.95
CA TYR A 312 2.26 2.60 -14.13
C TYR A 312 3.50 3.12 -14.87
N SER A 313 4.30 2.24 -15.47
CA SER A 313 5.52 2.56 -16.22
C SER A 313 6.66 3.13 -15.36
N ASN A 314 6.49 4.33 -14.82
CA ASN A 314 7.45 5.05 -13.99
C ASN A 314 6.70 5.80 -12.89
N PRO A 315 7.27 5.95 -11.70
CA PRO A 315 6.62 6.72 -10.64
C PRO A 315 6.71 8.23 -10.90
N PRO A 316 5.81 9.04 -10.27
CA PRO A 316 5.82 10.49 -10.40
C PRO A 316 7.03 11.10 -9.67
N LYS A 317 7.59 12.17 -10.26
CA LYS A 317 8.82 12.80 -9.78
C LYS A 317 8.59 13.80 -8.63
N HIS A 318 7.64 14.72 -8.76
CA HIS A 318 7.53 15.91 -7.89
C HIS A 318 7.36 15.57 -6.40
N GLY A 319 6.50 14.60 -6.08
CA GLY A 319 6.32 14.15 -4.70
C GLY A 319 7.58 13.50 -4.11
N ALA A 320 8.34 12.75 -4.94
CA ALA A 320 9.60 12.14 -4.52
C ALA A 320 10.66 13.22 -4.25
N ASP A 321 10.82 14.20 -5.15
CA ASP A 321 11.72 15.34 -4.97
C ASP A 321 11.41 16.11 -3.68
N SER A 322 10.12 16.32 -3.38
CA SER A 322 9.67 16.98 -2.15
C SER A 322 10.05 16.18 -0.90
N VAL A 323 9.85 14.85 -0.91
CA VAL A 323 10.25 13.98 0.20
C VAL A 323 11.77 13.96 0.35
N GLU A 324 12.51 13.84 -0.75
CA GLU A 324 13.96 13.87 -0.76
C GLU A 324 14.49 15.17 -0.13
N ALA A 325 13.95 16.32 -0.54
CA ALA A 325 14.34 17.61 0.01
C ALA A 325 14.04 17.70 1.52
N VAL A 326 12.90 17.19 1.98
CA VAL A 326 12.55 17.18 3.42
C VAL A 326 13.46 16.25 4.21
N LEU A 327 13.81 15.07 3.68
CA LEU A 327 14.65 14.09 4.37
C LEU A 327 16.14 14.41 4.30
N SER A 328 16.55 15.33 3.43
CA SER A 328 17.95 15.79 3.27
C SER A 328 18.28 16.93 4.24
N PRO A 329 19.55 17.10 4.66
CA PRO A 329 19.99 18.30 5.33
C PRO A 329 19.83 19.54 4.43
N PRO A 330 19.40 20.74 4.92
CA PRO A 330 19.15 21.07 6.34
C PRO A 330 17.71 20.82 6.79
N LEU A 331 16.79 20.35 5.93
CA LEU A 331 15.36 20.27 6.26
C LEU A 331 15.00 19.05 7.12
N ARG A 332 15.87 18.05 7.21
CA ARG A 332 15.60 16.82 7.98
C ARG A 332 15.20 17.05 9.42
N ALA A 333 15.78 18.06 10.06
CA ALA A 333 15.42 18.44 11.43
C ALA A 333 13.94 18.91 11.55
N PHE A 334 13.28 19.24 10.46
CA PHE A 334 11.88 19.65 10.39
C PHE A 334 10.95 18.51 9.95
N ALA A 335 11.48 17.33 9.57
CA ALA A 335 10.68 16.17 9.17
C ALA A 335 9.90 15.56 10.35
N ASP A 336 10.37 15.79 11.58
CA ASP A 336 9.62 15.46 12.79
C ASP A 336 8.39 16.38 12.88
N ALA A 337 7.18 15.79 12.84
CA ALA A 337 5.92 16.51 12.91
C ALA A 337 5.86 17.43 14.18
N ARG A 338 6.56 17.06 15.26
CA ARG A 338 6.72 17.91 16.45
C ARG A 338 7.45 19.23 16.19
N SER A 339 8.21 19.35 15.09
CA SER A 339 8.87 20.61 14.75
C SER A 339 7.89 21.63 14.18
N ASP A 340 6.72 21.23 13.68
CA ASP A 340 5.70 22.16 13.19
C ASP A 340 4.93 22.79 14.39
N PRO A 341 4.93 24.14 14.52
CA PRO A 341 4.27 24.81 15.63
C PRO A 341 2.76 24.54 15.73
N LEU A 342 2.09 24.27 14.60
CA LEU A 342 0.66 23.98 14.55
C LEU A 342 0.37 22.57 15.06
N PHE A 343 1.22 21.61 14.73
CA PHE A 343 1.11 20.25 15.23
C PHE A 343 1.37 20.17 16.75
N ARG A 344 2.35 20.93 17.25
CA ARG A 344 2.64 21.02 18.70
C ARG A 344 1.48 21.58 19.52
N ARG A 345 0.69 22.52 19.01
CA ARG A 345 -0.44 23.10 19.71
C ARG A 345 -1.53 22.07 19.99
N LYS A 346 -1.87 21.25 19.02
CA LYS A 346 -2.97 20.28 19.12
C LYS A 346 -2.65 19.14 20.09
N HIS A 347 -1.44 18.61 20.07
CA HIS A 347 -1.02 17.50 20.95
C HIS A 347 -0.69 17.91 22.39
N ARG A 348 -0.67 19.23 22.71
CA ARG A 348 -0.55 19.71 24.09
C ARG A 348 -1.89 19.82 24.83
N GLN A 349 -3.01 19.84 24.11
CA GLN A 349 -4.34 19.95 24.71
C GLN A 349 -4.96 18.58 25.03
N ASP A 350 -4.39 17.50 24.49
CA ASP A 350 -4.89 16.12 24.66
C ASP A 350 -4.08 15.30 25.70
N ARG A 351 -3.22 15.97 26.52
CA ARG A 351 -2.50 15.35 27.66
C ARG A 351 -3.04 15.78 28.97
#